data_4ebf9ac08fa862d1de2943509a553a8c
#
_entry.id   4ebf9ac08fa862d1de2943509a553a8c
#
_cell.length_a   1.000
_cell.length_b   1.000
_cell.length_c   1.000
_cell.angle_alpha   90.00
_cell.angle_beta   90.00
_cell.angle_gamma   90.00
#
_symmetry.space_group_name_H-M   'P 1'
#
loop_
_entity.id
_entity.type
_entity.pdbx_description
1 polymer ?
#
loop_
_entity_poly.entity_id
_entity_poly.type
_entity_poly.pdbx_seq_one_letter_code
_entity_poly.pdbx_strand_id
1 'polypeptide(L)'
;MSWTPKLIASDMDGTLLRSDETVAPATLEQIHAWGDDGVPFVLATGRPPRWMLAIREVLGTGRAVCCNGAVQLDLGRFEVLHEHPMQVDVLWHVTAGLRREQPGTWFAVEYGLEFRHEPVYKPRWDVGAPGIAEATLEEMVQAPVAKLLARHEHMSREEFIELVAEVVGDLATVTNSSSDAMAEISAKGVSKATGLADVCTDLGLGPADVVFFGDMPNDVAAFDWVREGGGRAVAMANAHPAVLAAATDVTDTNDADGVAAFLASLRD
;
A
#
# COMPACT_ATOMS: atom_id res chain seq x y z
N MET A 1 13.87 -3.68 30.41
CA MET A 1 13.95 -2.49 29.52
C MET A 1 12.65 -2.47 28.75
N SER A 2 11.94 -1.35 28.69
CA SER A 2 10.77 -1.20 27.85
C SER A 2 11.23 -1.31 26.37
N TRP A 3 10.43 -2.00 25.54
CA TRP A 3 10.70 -2.07 24.10
C TRP A 3 10.48 -0.70 23.46
N THR A 4 11.38 -0.26 22.62
CA THR A 4 11.32 1.04 21.92
C THR A 4 11.51 0.81 20.41
N PRO A 5 10.64 1.34 19.53
CA PRO A 5 10.80 1.19 18.11
C PRO A 5 12.03 1.95 17.59
N LYS A 6 12.64 1.44 16.54
CA LYS A 6 13.65 2.14 15.74
C LYS A 6 13.11 2.53 14.35
N LEU A 7 11.92 2.07 14.02
CA LEU A 7 11.16 2.44 12.84
C LEU A 7 9.67 2.48 13.18
N ILE A 8 9.01 3.56 12.83
CA ILE A 8 7.56 3.69 12.87
C ILE A 8 7.04 3.57 11.45
N ALA A 9 6.13 2.64 11.21
CA ALA A 9 5.48 2.48 9.92
C ALA A 9 3.96 2.49 10.08
N SER A 10 3.25 3.08 9.14
CA SER A 10 1.78 3.19 9.19
C SER A 10 1.16 3.01 7.82
N ASP A 11 0.05 2.28 7.77
CA ASP A 11 -0.89 2.45 6.67
C ASP A 11 -1.45 3.87 6.68
N MET A 12 -2.07 4.25 5.59
CA MET A 12 -2.54 5.62 5.36
C MET A 12 -4.06 5.74 5.56
N ASP A 13 -4.83 5.03 4.74
CA ASP A 13 -6.29 5.12 4.71
C ASP A 13 -6.94 4.32 5.84
N GLY A 14 -7.75 4.97 6.69
CA GLY A 14 -8.36 4.30 7.85
C GLY A 14 -7.41 4.07 9.02
N THR A 15 -6.13 4.49 8.90
CA THR A 15 -5.09 4.35 9.92
C THR A 15 -4.48 5.70 10.28
N LEU A 16 -3.57 6.24 9.46
CA LEU A 16 -2.95 7.55 9.66
C LEU A 16 -3.91 8.69 9.38
N LEU A 17 -4.69 8.56 8.31
CA LEU A 17 -5.69 9.54 7.91
C LEU A 17 -7.00 9.32 8.67
N ARG A 18 -7.58 10.41 9.14
CA ARG A 18 -8.96 10.48 9.60
C ARG A 18 -9.94 10.27 8.45
N SER A 19 -11.21 10.09 8.74
CA SER A 19 -12.27 9.93 7.75
C SER A 19 -12.46 11.17 6.85
N ASP A 20 -11.96 12.33 7.23
CA ASP A 20 -11.92 13.56 6.44
C ASP A 20 -10.65 13.71 5.58
N GLU A 21 -9.85 12.64 5.49
CA GLU A 21 -8.56 12.56 4.76
C GLU A 21 -7.45 13.47 5.33
N THR A 22 -7.56 13.95 6.56
CA THR A 22 -6.53 14.75 7.23
C THR A 22 -5.68 13.90 8.17
N VAL A 23 -4.42 14.34 8.41
CA VAL A 23 -3.58 13.83 9.50
C VAL A 23 -3.80 14.72 10.72
N ALA A 24 -4.10 14.11 11.86
CA ALA A 24 -4.32 14.84 13.10
C ALA A 24 -3.08 15.60 13.56
N PRO A 25 -3.22 16.83 14.12
CA PRO A 25 -2.09 17.56 14.68
C PRO A 25 -1.33 16.76 15.75
N ALA A 26 -2.03 16.04 16.62
CA ALA A 26 -1.41 15.18 17.63
C ALA A 26 -0.56 14.06 17.02
N THR A 27 -1.00 13.50 15.90
CA THR A 27 -0.23 12.47 15.17
C THR A 27 1.03 13.07 14.56
N LEU A 28 0.95 14.26 13.97
CA LEU A 28 2.13 14.97 13.44
C LEU A 28 3.12 15.33 14.55
N GLU A 29 2.64 15.78 15.71
CA GLU A 29 3.50 16.06 16.88
C GLU A 29 4.27 14.82 17.31
N GLN A 30 3.62 13.64 17.37
CA GLN A 30 4.30 12.39 17.72
C GLN A 30 5.32 11.97 16.63
N ILE A 31 4.95 12.05 15.35
CA ILE A 31 5.87 11.72 14.25
C ILE A 31 7.13 12.59 14.31
N HIS A 32 6.96 13.89 14.53
CA HIS A 32 8.10 14.82 14.65
C HIS A 32 8.95 14.52 15.90
N ALA A 33 8.29 14.32 17.06
CA ALA A 33 9.00 14.03 18.30
C ALA A 33 9.84 12.73 18.22
N TRP A 34 9.31 11.67 17.59
CA TRP A 34 10.07 10.45 17.34
C TRP A 34 11.17 10.66 16.29
N GLY A 35 10.90 11.48 15.28
CA GLY A 35 11.92 11.90 14.30
C GLY A 35 13.09 12.64 14.90
N ASP A 36 12.85 13.54 15.86
CA ASP A 36 13.89 14.27 16.63
C ASP A 36 14.74 13.31 17.48
N ASP A 37 14.17 12.18 17.93
CA ASP A 37 14.88 11.10 18.62
C ASP A 37 15.61 10.15 17.64
N GLY A 38 15.56 10.41 16.35
CA GLY A 38 16.23 9.62 15.32
C GLY A 38 15.43 8.39 14.86
N VAL A 39 14.16 8.27 15.20
CA VAL A 39 13.28 7.18 14.75
C VAL A 39 12.52 7.61 13.50
N PRO A 40 12.83 7.07 12.32
CA PRO A 40 12.18 7.44 11.08
C PRO A 40 10.71 6.97 11.04
N PHE A 41 9.89 7.74 10.31
CA PHE A 41 8.52 7.39 9.96
C PHE A 41 8.41 6.98 8.49
N VAL A 42 7.67 5.91 8.22
CA VAL A 42 7.45 5.33 6.89
C VAL A 42 5.98 5.11 6.64
N LEU A 43 5.48 5.56 5.50
CA LEU A 43 4.15 5.19 5.02
C LEU A 43 4.19 3.82 4.33
N ALA A 44 3.14 3.01 4.49
CA ALA A 44 2.97 1.75 3.75
C ALA A 44 1.52 1.64 3.23
N THR A 45 1.31 2.02 1.98
CA THR A 45 -0.02 2.23 1.41
C THR A 45 -0.29 1.46 0.11
N GLY A 46 -1.55 1.17 -0.17
CA GLY A 46 -2.01 0.72 -1.48
C GLY A 46 -1.98 1.82 -2.55
N ARG A 47 -1.95 3.09 -2.14
CA ARG A 47 -1.93 4.23 -3.06
C ARG A 47 -0.66 4.26 -3.93
N PRO A 48 -0.77 4.73 -5.19
CA PRO A 48 0.40 4.88 -6.06
C PRO A 48 1.28 6.08 -5.65
N PRO A 49 2.56 6.09 -6.04
CA PRO A 49 3.50 7.17 -5.73
C PRO A 49 3.01 8.58 -6.11
N ARG A 50 2.32 8.71 -7.25
CA ARG A 50 1.82 10.03 -7.70
C ARG A 50 0.82 10.68 -6.72
N TRP A 51 0.12 9.88 -5.89
CA TRP A 51 -0.81 10.40 -4.88
C TRP A 51 -0.11 10.81 -3.58
N MET A 52 1.20 10.61 -3.48
CA MET A 52 1.98 11.00 -2.29
C MET A 52 2.29 12.50 -2.25
N LEU A 53 1.99 13.28 -3.29
CA LEU A 53 2.26 14.72 -3.29
C LEU A 53 1.54 15.46 -2.16
N ALA A 54 0.26 15.17 -1.94
CA ALA A 54 -0.52 15.82 -0.87
C ALA A 54 0.02 15.47 0.53
N ILE A 55 0.33 14.18 0.76
CA ILE A 55 0.86 13.75 2.06
C ILE A 55 2.29 14.24 2.29
N ARG A 56 3.08 14.41 1.22
CA ARG A 56 4.41 15.04 1.29
C ARG A 56 4.34 16.46 1.84
N GLU A 57 3.33 17.25 1.43
CA GLU A 57 3.13 18.62 1.96
C GLU A 57 2.91 18.63 3.48
N VAL A 58 2.33 17.55 4.03
CA VAL A 58 2.03 17.40 5.45
C VAL A 58 3.22 16.83 6.23
N LEU A 59 3.83 15.75 5.73
CA LEU A 59 4.91 15.02 6.41
C LEU A 59 6.31 15.57 6.08
N GLY A 60 6.46 16.27 4.97
CA GLY A 60 7.72 16.87 4.51
C GLY A 60 8.68 15.86 3.91
N THR A 61 9.42 15.14 4.74
CA THR A 61 10.42 14.15 4.32
C THR A 61 10.08 12.76 4.87
N GLY A 62 10.78 11.73 4.37
CA GLY A 62 10.60 10.34 4.78
C GLY A 62 10.52 9.41 3.59
N ARG A 63 10.09 8.19 3.84
CA ARG A 63 9.88 7.17 2.80
C ARG A 63 8.42 6.75 2.75
N ALA A 64 7.95 6.35 1.57
CA ALA A 64 6.67 5.71 1.38
C ALA A 64 6.85 4.40 0.61
N VAL A 65 6.26 3.35 1.14
CA VAL A 65 6.05 2.05 0.49
C VAL A 65 4.68 2.13 -0.17
N CYS A 66 4.66 2.30 -1.48
CA CYS A 66 3.47 2.50 -2.31
C CYS A 66 3.07 1.22 -3.05
N CYS A 67 1.87 1.22 -3.64
CA CYS A 67 1.36 0.09 -4.42
C CYS A 67 1.44 -1.24 -3.67
N ASN A 68 1.09 -1.24 -2.36
CA ASN A 68 1.16 -2.43 -1.49
C ASN A 68 2.56 -3.08 -1.44
N GLY A 69 3.64 -2.30 -1.54
CA GLY A 69 5.01 -2.81 -1.47
C GLY A 69 5.76 -2.82 -2.79
N ALA A 70 5.08 -2.58 -3.91
CA ALA A 70 5.72 -2.64 -5.23
C ALA A 70 6.68 -1.47 -5.51
N VAL A 71 6.50 -0.32 -4.86
CA VAL A 71 7.32 0.88 -5.10
C VAL A 71 7.72 1.52 -3.79
N GLN A 72 9.01 1.78 -3.62
CA GLN A 72 9.55 2.60 -2.54
C GLN A 72 9.87 4.00 -3.06
N LEU A 73 9.34 5.04 -2.40
CA LEU A 73 9.47 6.44 -2.77
C LEU A 73 10.20 7.23 -1.68
N ASP A 74 11.15 8.07 -2.06
CA ASP A 74 11.66 9.17 -1.22
C ASP A 74 10.67 10.33 -1.30
N LEU A 75 10.01 10.66 -0.20
CA LEU A 75 9.03 11.76 -0.17
C LEU A 75 9.71 13.13 -0.31
N GLY A 76 10.91 13.32 0.23
CA GLY A 76 11.62 14.59 0.17
C GLY A 76 12.06 14.95 -1.25
N ARG A 77 12.68 14.00 -1.97
CA ARG A 77 13.13 14.18 -3.36
C ARG A 77 12.04 13.91 -4.37
N PHE A 78 11.02 13.18 -3.97
CA PHE A 78 9.96 12.64 -4.82
C PHE A 78 10.51 11.74 -5.94
N GLU A 79 11.41 10.83 -5.56
CA GLU A 79 12.10 9.91 -6.45
C GLU A 79 11.83 8.47 -6.03
N VAL A 80 11.64 7.60 -7.03
CA VAL A 80 11.53 6.15 -6.82
C VAL A 80 12.90 5.61 -6.42
N LEU A 81 12.97 4.95 -5.26
CA LEU A 81 14.20 4.35 -4.73
C LEU A 81 14.33 2.88 -5.14
N HIS A 82 13.21 2.14 -5.13
CA HIS A 82 13.17 0.72 -5.42
C HIS A 82 11.82 0.33 -5.99
N GLU A 83 11.81 -0.68 -6.88
CA GLU A 83 10.59 -1.26 -7.45
C GLU A 83 10.68 -2.79 -7.49
N HIS A 84 9.53 -3.43 -7.28
CA HIS A 84 9.29 -4.86 -7.51
C HIS A 84 8.30 -5.02 -8.67
N PRO A 85 8.73 -4.85 -9.92
CA PRO A 85 7.82 -4.81 -11.05
C PRO A 85 7.37 -6.21 -11.48
N MET A 86 6.11 -6.32 -11.89
CA MET A 86 5.58 -7.48 -12.60
C MET A 86 6.16 -7.51 -14.02
N GLN A 87 6.71 -8.66 -14.41
CA GLN A 87 7.39 -8.82 -15.69
C GLN A 87 6.39 -8.94 -16.85
N VAL A 88 6.86 -8.61 -18.04
CA VAL A 88 6.05 -8.52 -19.26
C VAL A 88 5.36 -9.84 -19.63
N ASP A 89 6.03 -10.96 -19.46
CA ASP A 89 5.47 -12.29 -19.73
C ASP A 89 4.31 -12.64 -18.80
N VAL A 90 4.41 -12.28 -17.51
CA VAL A 90 3.33 -12.43 -16.53
C VAL A 90 2.16 -11.50 -16.87
N LEU A 91 2.45 -10.23 -17.23
CA LEU A 91 1.43 -9.27 -17.66
C LEU A 91 0.61 -9.79 -18.85
N TRP A 92 1.29 -10.27 -19.90
CA TRP A 92 0.63 -10.86 -21.06
C TRP A 92 -0.21 -12.07 -20.68
N HIS A 93 0.30 -12.97 -19.86
CA HIS A 93 -0.42 -14.17 -19.45
C HIS A 93 -1.70 -13.80 -18.67
N VAL A 94 -1.57 -12.93 -17.68
CA VAL A 94 -2.68 -12.51 -16.82
C VAL A 94 -3.74 -11.74 -17.60
N THR A 95 -3.34 -10.75 -18.41
CA THR A 95 -4.29 -9.92 -19.16
C THR A 95 -5.00 -10.72 -20.25
N ALA A 96 -4.29 -11.59 -20.96
CA ALA A 96 -4.90 -12.48 -21.96
C ALA A 96 -5.84 -13.52 -21.32
N GLY A 97 -5.46 -14.07 -20.17
CA GLY A 97 -6.29 -14.98 -19.39
C GLY A 97 -7.60 -14.32 -18.96
N LEU A 98 -7.53 -13.17 -18.29
CA LEU A 98 -8.69 -12.42 -17.82
C LEU A 98 -9.60 -11.98 -18.97
N ARG A 99 -9.02 -11.48 -20.07
CA ARG A 99 -9.81 -11.06 -21.23
C ARG A 99 -10.50 -12.24 -21.94
N ARG A 100 -9.90 -13.43 -21.90
CA ARG A 100 -10.51 -14.66 -22.45
C ARG A 100 -11.70 -15.13 -21.61
N GLU A 101 -11.55 -15.15 -20.27
CA GLU A 101 -12.62 -15.58 -19.35
C GLU A 101 -13.73 -14.53 -19.23
N GLN A 102 -13.36 -13.24 -19.25
CA GLN A 102 -14.30 -12.12 -19.16
C GLN A 102 -13.90 -11.00 -20.14
N PRO A 103 -14.46 -11.01 -21.37
CA PRO A 103 -14.14 -10.00 -22.40
C PRO A 103 -14.42 -8.54 -21.98
N GLY A 104 -15.28 -8.32 -20.98
CA GLY A 104 -15.58 -7.01 -20.40
C GLY A 104 -14.59 -6.53 -19.34
N THR A 105 -13.44 -7.19 -19.16
CA THR A 105 -12.40 -6.74 -18.24
C THR A 105 -11.60 -5.60 -18.85
N TRP A 106 -11.43 -4.51 -18.11
CA TRP A 106 -10.66 -3.34 -18.47
C TRP A 106 -9.39 -3.25 -17.64
N PHE A 107 -8.31 -2.74 -18.24
CA PHE A 107 -7.01 -2.69 -17.60
C PHE A 107 -6.47 -1.27 -17.48
N ALA A 108 -5.68 -1.08 -16.41
CA ALA A 108 -4.80 0.06 -16.24
C ALA A 108 -3.50 -0.41 -15.55
N VAL A 109 -2.44 0.35 -15.67
CA VAL A 109 -1.12 0.03 -15.09
C VAL A 109 -0.51 1.24 -14.40
N GLU A 110 0.25 0.97 -13.32
CA GLU A 110 1.08 1.94 -12.62
C GLU A 110 2.55 1.70 -12.99
N TYR A 111 3.22 2.76 -13.46
CA TYR A 111 4.66 2.79 -13.73
C TYR A 111 5.29 3.88 -12.86
N GLY A 112 5.92 3.54 -11.75
CA GLY A 112 6.50 4.57 -10.90
C GLY A 112 5.54 5.73 -10.63
N LEU A 113 5.76 6.87 -11.30
CA LEU A 113 4.91 8.07 -11.18
C LEU A 113 3.84 8.19 -12.29
N GLU A 114 3.82 7.30 -13.28
CA GLU A 114 2.86 7.35 -14.39
C GLU A 114 1.73 6.34 -14.24
N PHE A 115 0.58 6.68 -14.80
CA PHE A 115 -0.59 5.83 -14.90
C PHE A 115 -1.08 5.75 -16.34
N ARG A 116 -1.24 4.54 -16.87
CA ARG A 116 -1.79 4.29 -18.19
C ARG A 116 -3.04 3.43 -18.08
N HIS A 117 -4.06 3.72 -18.89
CA HIS A 117 -5.32 2.98 -18.85
C HIS A 117 -5.96 2.84 -20.22
N GLU A 118 -6.71 1.77 -20.41
CA GLU A 118 -7.57 1.66 -21.60
C GLU A 118 -8.64 2.78 -21.60
N PRO A 119 -9.07 3.29 -22.76
CA PRO A 119 -10.07 4.37 -22.85
C PRO A 119 -11.39 4.06 -22.11
N VAL A 120 -11.75 2.78 -22.05
CA VAL A 120 -12.95 2.27 -21.38
C VAL A 120 -12.81 2.10 -19.87
N TYR A 121 -11.59 2.06 -19.34
CA TYR A 121 -11.33 1.89 -17.90
C TYR A 121 -11.92 3.03 -17.05
N LYS A 122 -11.98 4.26 -17.60
CA LYS A 122 -12.53 5.46 -16.96
C LYS A 122 -12.05 5.64 -15.53
N PRO A 123 -10.80 6.12 -15.33
CA PRO A 123 -10.30 6.38 -13.99
C PRO A 123 -11.21 7.34 -13.25
N ARG A 124 -11.42 7.12 -11.94
CA ARG A 124 -12.26 7.98 -11.10
C ARG A 124 -11.52 9.19 -10.58
N TRP A 125 -10.21 9.07 -10.48
CA TRP A 125 -9.31 10.03 -9.87
C TRP A 125 -8.29 10.51 -10.89
N ASP A 126 -7.78 11.70 -10.70
CA ASP A 126 -6.66 12.27 -11.47
C ASP A 126 -6.91 12.45 -12.98
N VAL A 127 -8.15 12.46 -13.43
CA VAL A 127 -8.46 12.60 -14.85
C VAL A 127 -7.83 13.90 -15.39
N GLY A 128 -6.93 13.75 -16.39
CA GLY A 128 -6.22 14.89 -17.00
C GLY A 128 -5.03 15.42 -16.19
N ALA A 129 -4.65 14.77 -15.08
CA ALA A 129 -3.45 15.13 -14.35
C ALA A 129 -2.17 14.72 -15.12
N PRO A 130 -1.04 15.39 -14.91
CA PRO A 130 0.23 15.01 -15.50
C PRO A 130 0.60 13.54 -15.16
N GLY A 131 1.15 12.81 -16.14
CA GLY A 131 1.51 11.41 -15.98
C GLY A 131 0.36 10.42 -16.19
N ILE A 132 -0.85 10.88 -16.49
CA ILE A 132 -2.01 10.04 -16.80
C ILE A 132 -2.31 10.09 -18.29
N ALA A 133 -2.38 8.94 -18.94
CA ALA A 133 -2.66 8.83 -20.35
C ALA A 133 -3.46 7.57 -20.70
N GLU A 134 -4.31 7.71 -21.72
CA GLU A 134 -4.92 6.58 -22.39
C GLU A 134 -3.87 5.82 -23.21
N ALA A 135 -3.97 4.50 -23.20
CA ALA A 135 -3.13 3.60 -23.98
C ALA A 135 -3.89 2.33 -24.32
N THR A 136 -3.48 1.62 -25.36
CA THR A 136 -3.96 0.26 -25.64
C THR A 136 -3.35 -0.73 -24.66
N LEU A 137 -3.98 -1.89 -24.50
CA LEU A 137 -3.42 -2.95 -23.65
C LEU A 137 -2.02 -3.36 -24.16
N GLU A 138 -1.87 -3.49 -25.47
CA GLU A 138 -0.61 -3.85 -26.12
C GLU A 138 0.52 -2.86 -25.78
N GLU A 139 0.22 -1.57 -25.74
CA GLU A 139 1.20 -0.53 -25.35
C GLU A 139 1.54 -0.61 -23.86
N MET A 140 0.54 -0.83 -23.01
CA MET A 140 0.72 -0.91 -21.56
C MET A 140 1.57 -2.09 -21.10
N VAL A 141 1.52 -3.21 -21.81
CA VAL A 141 2.23 -4.44 -21.41
C VAL A 141 3.58 -4.63 -22.11
N GLN A 142 4.17 -3.57 -22.69
CA GLN A 142 5.50 -3.61 -23.32
C GLN A 142 6.66 -3.50 -22.33
N ALA A 143 6.41 -3.02 -21.13
CA ALA A 143 7.40 -2.85 -20.08
C ALA A 143 6.91 -3.44 -18.75
N PRO A 144 7.81 -3.81 -17.84
CA PRO A 144 7.42 -4.20 -16.50
C PRO A 144 6.65 -3.09 -15.78
N VAL A 145 5.67 -3.43 -14.95
CA VAL A 145 4.80 -2.47 -14.24
C VAL A 145 4.80 -2.72 -12.73
N ALA A 146 4.69 -1.67 -11.94
CA ALA A 146 4.56 -1.79 -10.49
C ALA A 146 3.24 -2.45 -10.07
N LYS A 147 2.14 -2.13 -10.77
CA LYS A 147 0.81 -2.67 -10.51
C LYS A 147 -0.02 -2.74 -11.78
N LEU A 148 -0.69 -3.86 -11.99
CA LEU A 148 -1.78 -4.01 -12.96
C LEU A 148 -3.11 -3.88 -12.20
N LEU A 149 -3.99 -3.03 -12.72
CA LEU A 149 -5.37 -2.91 -12.26
C LEU A 149 -6.29 -3.58 -13.27
N ALA A 150 -7.14 -4.47 -12.80
CA ALA A 150 -8.19 -5.09 -13.59
C ALA A 150 -9.54 -4.70 -13.02
N ARG A 151 -10.49 -4.33 -13.88
CA ARG A 151 -11.83 -3.88 -13.49
C ARG A 151 -12.88 -4.48 -14.39
N HIS A 152 -14.04 -4.80 -13.79
CA HIS A 152 -15.24 -5.24 -14.53
C HIS A 152 -16.46 -4.41 -14.12
N GLU A 153 -17.28 -3.97 -15.11
CA GLU A 153 -18.39 -3.03 -14.85
C GLU A 153 -19.66 -3.74 -14.34
N HIS A 154 -19.86 -5.03 -14.69
CA HIS A 154 -21.13 -5.73 -14.49
C HIS A 154 -21.05 -6.94 -13.55
N MET A 155 -19.88 -7.32 -13.08
CA MET A 155 -19.72 -8.38 -12.08
C MET A 155 -19.84 -7.81 -10.67
N SER A 156 -20.24 -8.63 -9.71
CA SER A 156 -20.05 -8.29 -8.31
C SER A 156 -18.55 -8.28 -7.98
N ARG A 157 -18.17 -7.56 -6.91
CA ARG A 157 -16.80 -7.53 -6.43
C ARG A 157 -16.27 -8.92 -6.12
N GLU A 158 -17.06 -9.70 -5.38
CA GLU A 158 -16.67 -11.03 -4.90
C GLU A 158 -16.42 -11.97 -6.09
N GLU A 159 -17.36 -12.05 -7.03
CA GLU A 159 -17.22 -12.90 -8.23
C GLU A 159 -16.01 -12.50 -9.08
N PHE A 160 -15.75 -11.18 -9.22
CA PHE A 160 -14.63 -10.72 -10.03
C PHE A 160 -13.29 -11.01 -9.37
N ILE A 161 -13.16 -10.80 -8.04
CA ILE A 161 -11.92 -11.08 -7.32
C ILE A 161 -11.62 -12.59 -7.31
N GLU A 162 -12.62 -13.45 -7.13
CA GLU A 162 -12.47 -14.91 -7.23
C GLU A 162 -11.97 -15.32 -8.62
N LEU A 163 -12.58 -14.81 -9.68
CA LEU A 163 -12.14 -15.06 -11.06
C LEU A 163 -10.69 -14.60 -11.28
N VAL A 164 -10.35 -13.38 -10.82
CA VAL A 164 -8.99 -12.86 -10.97
C VAL A 164 -8.00 -13.75 -10.23
N ALA A 165 -8.32 -14.16 -9.00
CA ALA A 165 -7.46 -15.04 -8.20
C ALA A 165 -7.26 -16.41 -8.89
N GLU A 166 -8.31 -16.98 -9.51
CA GLU A 166 -8.23 -18.23 -10.26
C GLU A 166 -7.31 -18.09 -11.50
N VAL A 167 -7.51 -17.03 -12.29
CA VAL A 167 -6.72 -16.80 -13.51
C VAL A 167 -5.26 -16.49 -13.20
N VAL A 168 -5.02 -15.68 -12.18
CA VAL A 168 -3.67 -15.28 -11.75
C VAL A 168 -2.91 -16.43 -11.10
N GLY A 169 -3.60 -17.24 -10.28
CA GLY A 169 -2.99 -18.38 -9.57
C GLY A 169 -1.71 -17.98 -8.83
N ASP A 170 -0.66 -18.75 -9.04
CA ASP A 170 0.65 -18.53 -8.41
C ASP A 170 1.57 -17.56 -9.17
N LEU A 171 1.10 -16.94 -10.25
CA LEU A 171 1.94 -16.07 -11.10
C LEU A 171 2.18 -14.69 -10.49
N ALA A 172 1.21 -14.19 -9.72
CA ALA A 172 1.24 -12.84 -9.16
C ALA A 172 0.47 -12.79 -7.84
N THR A 173 0.56 -11.67 -7.14
CA THR A 173 -0.20 -11.39 -5.91
C THR A 173 -1.43 -10.57 -6.25
N VAL A 174 -2.61 -11.00 -5.80
CA VAL A 174 -3.88 -10.28 -5.96
C VAL A 174 -4.27 -9.64 -4.64
N THR A 175 -4.57 -8.36 -4.66
CA THR A 175 -5.13 -7.60 -3.53
C THR A 175 -6.37 -6.83 -3.97
N ASN A 176 -7.14 -6.36 -3.00
CA ASN A 176 -8.29 -5.50 -3.21
C ASN A 176 -8.37 -4.48 -2.08
N SER A 177 -8.36 -3.21 -2.45
CA SER A 177 -8.51 -2.06 -1.53
C SER A 177 -9.77 -1.23 -1.84
N SER A 178 -10.61 -1.67 -2.78
CA SER A 178 -11.80 -0.95 -3.24
C SER A 178 -13.08 -1.72 -2.95
N SER A 179 -14.18 -0.99 -2.79
CA SER A 179 -15.55 -1.56 -2.76
C SER A 179 -16.06 -2.03 -4.13
N ASP A 180 -15.36 -1.67 -5.22
CA ASP A 180 -15.74 -2.01 -6.59
C ASP A 180 -15.23 -3.38 -7.03
N ALA A 181 -15.73 -3.88 -8.16
CA ALA A 181 -15.19 -5.03 -8.89
C ALA A 181 -13.86 -4.63 -9.57
N MET A 182 -12.83 -4.38 -8.74
CA MET A 182 -11.49 -3.99 -9.15
C MET A 182 -10.46 -4.81 -8.38
N ALA A 183 -9.58 -5.46 -9.11
CA ALA A 183 -8.44 -6.20 -8.57
C ALA A 183 -7.16 -5.41 -8.79
N GLU A 184 -6.29 -5.44 -7.80
CA GLU A 184 -4.92 -4.95 -7.85
C GLU A 184 -3.99 -6.15 -7.93
N ILE A 185 -3.15 -6.21 -8.96
CA ILE A 185 -2.28 -7.35 -9.23
C ILE A 185 -0.84 -6.83 -9.26
N SER A 186 -0.01 -7.38 -8.40
CA SER A 186 1.41 -7.04 -8.25
C SER A 186 2.28 -8.27 -8.50
N ALA A 187 3.58 -8.10 -8.62
CA ALA A 187 4.51 -9.21 -8.75
C ALA A 187 4.35 -10.21 -7.60
N LYS A 188 4.63 -11.49 -7.88
CA LYS A 188 4.47 -12.58 -6.90
C LYS A 188 5.22 -12.29 -5.60
N GLY A 189 4.52 -12.41 -4.47
CA GLY A 189 5.07 -12.21 -3.13
C GLY A 189 5.22 -10.75 -2.71
N VAL A 190 4.89 -9.80 -3.58
CA VAL A 190 4.89 -8.38 -3.21
C VAL A 190 3.72 -8.08 -2.27
N SER A 191 4.04 -7.43 -1.16
CA SER A 191 3.10 -7.01 -0.12
C SER A 191 3.69 -5.83 0.65
N LYS A 192 2.92 -5.20 1.54
CA LYS A 192 3.46 -4.16 2.44
C LYS A 192 4.64 -4.67 3.27
N ALA A 193 4.65 -5.97 3.63
CA ALA A 193 5.78 -6.60 4.32
C ALA A 193 7.07 -6.55 3.50
N THR A 194 6.99 -6.87 2.20
CA THR A 194 8.15 -6.86 1.29
C THR A 194 8.76 -5.47 1.22
N GLY A 195 7.94 -4.44 0.98
CA GLY A 195 8.43 -3.07 0.91
C GLY A 195 8.98 -2.53 2.23
N LEU A 196 8.39 -2.93 3.38
CA LEU A 196 8.93 -2.58 4.70
C LEU A 196 10.25 -3.32 4.99
N ALA A 197 10.39 -4.57 4.56
CA ALA A 197 11.63 -5.33 4.70
C ALA A 197 12.79 -4.68 3.91
N ASP A 198 12.52 -4.15 2.72
CA ASP A 198 13.51 -3.38 1.95
C ASP A 198 13.93 -2.11 2.68
N VAL A 199 12.96 -1.34 3.20
CA VAL A 199 13.26 -0.15 4.02
C VAL A 199 14.12 -0.52 5.23
N CYS A 200 13.77 -1.59 5.94
CA CYS A 200 14.54 -2.06 7.09
C CYS A 200 15.96 -2.46 6.68
N THR A 201 16.12 -3.16 5.55
CA THR A 201 17.43 -3.56 5.02
C THR A 201 18.30 -2.34 4.74
N ASP A 202 17.77 -1.33 4.08
CA ASP A 202 18.49 -0.08 3.79
C ASP A 202 18.92 0.66 5.06
N LEU A 203 18.14 0.55 6.14
CA LEU A 203 18.43 1.22 7.41
C LEU A 203 19.23 0.35 8.40
N GLY A 204 19.55 -0.90 8.04
CA GLY A 204 20.22 -1.84 8.93
C GLY A 204 19.35 -2.30 10.11
N LEU A 205 18.03 -2.32 9.92
CA LEU A 205 17.02 -2.70 10.90
C LEU A 205 16.40 -4.06 10.57
N GLY A 206 15.62 -4.59 11.49
CA GLY A 206 14.83 -5.79 11.29
C GLY A 206 13.40 -5.64 11.81
N PRO A 207 12.54 -6.64 11.61
CA PRO A 207 11.14 -6.57 12.04
C PRO A 207 10.97 -6.37 13.54
N ALA A 208 11.94 -6.80 14.37
CA ALA A 208 11.95 -6.56 15.82
C ALA A 208 12.04 -5.08 16.21
N ASP A 209 12.53 -4.24 15.30
CA ASP A 209 12.73 -2.80 15.51
C ASP A 209 11.51 -1.96 15.08
N VAL A 210 10.46 -2.62 14.52
CA VAL A 210 9.33 -1.96 13.85
C VAL A 210 8.09 -1.92 14.73
N VAL A 211 7.43 -0.74 14.82
CA VAL A 211 6.01 -0.64 15.12
C VAL A 211 5.27 -0.36 13.80
N PHE A 212 4.25 -1.16 13.49
CA PHE A 212 3.44 -1.00 12.29
C PHE A 212 1.96 -0.86 12.64
N PHE A 213 1.30 0.17 12.09
CA PHE A 213 -0.12 0.46 12.24
C PHE A 213 -0.89 0.13 10.97
N GLY A 214 -2.08 -0.48 11.10
CA GLY A 214 -2.91 -0.81 9.95
C GLY A 214 -4.35 -1.18 10.34
N ASP A 215 -5.23 -1.28 9.33
CA ASP A 215 -6.66 -1.55 9.55
C ASP A 215 -7.29 -2.48 8.51
N MET A 216 -6.67 -2.69 7.33
CA MET A 216 -7.26 -3.47 6.23
C MET A 216 -6.51 -4.77 5.93
N PRO A 217 -7.16 -5.77 5.27
CA PRO A 217 -6.55 -7.08 4.99
C PRO A 217 -5.22 -7.05 4.24
N ASN A 218 -4.93 -6.01 3.45
CA ASN A 218 -3.62 -5.82 2.79
C ASN A 218 -2.49 -5.50 3.78
N ASP A 219 -2.80 -5.23 5.06
CA ASP A 219 -1.83 -5.03 6.14
C ASP A 219 -1.40 -6.35 6.80
N VAL A 220 -2.21 -7.42 6.70
CA VAL A 220 -1.99 -8.66 7.42
C VAL A 220 -0.59 -9.23 7.20
N ALA A 221 -0.10 -9.21 5.96
CA ALA A 221 1.26 -9.69 5.67
C ALA A 221 2.34 -8.89 6.42
N ALA A 222 2.18 -7.57 6.56
CA ALA A 222 3.09 -6.73 7.34
C ALA A 222 2.94 -6.97 8.85
N PHE A 223 1.71 -7.19 9.33
CA PHE A 223 1.44 -7.57 10.71
C PHE A 223 2.13 -8.88 11.08
N ASP A 224 1.97 -9.92 10.26
CA ASP A 224 2.60 -11.22 10.49
C ASP A 224 4.14 -11.09 10.50
N TRP A 225 4.71 -10.39 9.51
CA TRP A 225 6.15 -10.17 9.41
C TRP A 225 6.73 -9.44 10.63
N VAL A 226 6.06 -8.37 11.09
CA VAL A 226 6.47 -7.61 12.28
C VAL A 226 6.33 -8.44 13.54
N ARG A 227 5.17 -9.08 13.75
CA ARG A 227 4.87 -9.91 14.93
C ARG A 227 5.83 -11.09 15.06
N GLU A 228 6.02 -11.84 13.98
CA GLU A 228 6.90 -13.03 13.98
C GLU A 228 8.37 -12.64 14.20
N GLY A 229 8.75 -11.44 13.76
CA GLY A 229 10.06 -10.89 14.00
C GLY A 229 10.28 -10.28 15.38
N GLY A 230 9.24 -10.18 16.23
CA GLY A 230 9.33 -9.64 17.59
C GLY A 230 9.09 -8.13 17.70
N GLY A 231 8.62 -7.47 16.65
CA GLY A 231 8.15 -6.09 16.67
C GLY A 231 6.70 -5.94 17.14
N ARG A 232 6.11 -4.77 17.00
CA ARG A 232 4.72 -4.51 17.42
C ARG A 232 3.83 -4.21 16.22
N ALA A 233 2.82 -5.05 16.01
CA ALA A 233 1.79 -4.92 15.00
C ALA A 233 0.51 -4.39 15.68
N VAL A 234 0.16 -3.12 15.42
CA VAL A 234 -0.87 -2.37 16.15
C VAL A 234 -2.08 -2.17 15.24
N ALA A 235 -3.18 -2.87 15.55
CA ALA A 235 -4.44 -2.68 14.84
C ALA A 235 -5.17 -1.43 15.32
N MET A 236 -5.76 -0.69 14.39
CA MET A 236 -6.72 0.35 14.72
C MET A 236 -8.02 -0.28 15.26
N ALA A 237 -8.74 0.39 16.16
CA ALA A 237 -10.02 -0.13 16.68
C ALA A 237 -11.11 -0.26 15.60
N ASN A 238 -10.99 0.48 14.49
CA ASN A 238 -11.85 0.36 13.30
C ASN A 238 -11.38 -0.75 12.33
N ALA A 239 -10.35 -1.52 12.67
CA ALA A 239 -9.74 -2.48 11.76
C ALA A 239 -10.65 -3.67 11.42
N HIS A 240 -10.43 -4.23 10.25
CA HIS A 240 -11.06 -5.46 9.79
C HIS A 240 -10.72 -6.62 10.76
N PRO A 241 -11.66 -7.57 11.02
CA PRO A 241 -11.44 -8.68 11.96
C PRO A 241 -10.17 -9.50 11.71
N ALA A 242 -9.76 -9.68 10.45
CA ALA A 242 -8.52 -10.38 10.10
C ALA A 242 -7.27 -9.64 10.60
N VAL A 243 -7.27 -8.31 10.60
CA VAL A 243 -6.16 -7.47 11.11
C VAL A 243 -6.11 -7.52 12.62
N LEU A 244 -7.27 -7.39 13.28
CA LEU A 244 -7.39 -7.54 14.75
C LEU A 244 -6.85 -8.89 15.22
N ALA A 245 -7.11 -9.97 14.46
CA ALA A 245 -6.61 -11.31 14.78
C ALA A 245 -5.08 -11.48 14.59
N ALA A 246 -4.46 -10.68 13.71
CA ALA A 246 -3.02 -10.70 13.43
C ALA A 246 -2.21 -9.77 14.36
N ALA A 247 -2.89 -8.86 15.06
CA ALA A 247 -2.25 -7.81 15.86
C ALA A 247 -1.61 -8.31 17.16
N THR A 248 -0.54 -7.65 17.58
CA THR A 248 0.02 -7.77 18.94
C THR A 248 -0.68 -6.82 19.91
N ASP A 249 -1.17 -5.69 19.40
CA ASP A 249 -1.78 -4.61 20.16
C ASP A 249 -2.97 -4.02 19.39
N VAL A 250 -3.85 -3.36 20.12
CA VAL A 250 -4.96 -2.59 19.54
C VAL A 250 -4.91 -1.18 20.12
N THR A 251 -5.10 -0.17 19.27
CA THR A 251 -5.19 1.24 19.66
C THR A 251 -6.60 1.79 19.36
N ASP A 252 -6.82 3.08 19.59
CA ASP A 252 -8.07 3.76 19.26
C ASP A 252 -8.32 3.81 17.74
N THR A 253 -9.49 4.33 17.33
CA THR A 253 -9.80 4.50 15.90
C THR A 253 -8.93 5.60 15.26
N ASN A 254 -8.85 5.62 13.94
CA ASN A 254 -8.20 6.69 13.19
C ASN A 254 -8.81 8.06 13.49
N ASP A 255 -10.14 8.16 13.66
CA ASP A 255 -10.84 9.41 14.02
C ASP A 255 -10.61 9.84 15.48
N ALA A 256 -10.17 8.92 16.35
CA ALA A 256 -9.79 9.17 17.73
C ALA A 256 -8.26 9.26 17.93
N ASP A 257 -7.50 9.50 16.85
CA ASP A 257 -6.05 9.69 16.88
C ASP A 257 -5.27 8.49 17.46
N GLY A 258 -5.72 7.27 17.17
CA GLY A 258 -5.14 6.03 17.73
C GLY A 258 -3.65 5.88 17.51
N VAL A 259 -3.10 6.30 16.35
CA VAL A 259 -1.65 6.29 16.10
C VAL A 259 -0.93 7.19 17.10
N ALA A 260 -1.41 8.41 17.31
CA ALA A 260 -0.81 9.34 18.28
C ALA A 260 -0.86 8.81 19.70
N ALA A 261 -2.03 8.28 20.11
CA ALA A 261 -2.25 7.75 21.46
C ALA A 261 -1.27 6.59 21.76
N PHE A 262 -1.12 5.67 20.81
CA PHE A 262 -0.18 4.55 20.97
C PHE A 262 1.27 5.01 21.02
N LEU A 263 1.69 5.88 20.09
CA LEU A 263 3.06 6.41 20.07
C LEU A 263 3.42 7.18 21.33
N ALA A 264 2.49 7.95 21.90
CA ALA A 264 2.68 8.63 23.18
C ALA A 264 2.91 7.63 24.31
N SER A 265 2.12 6.54 24.37
CA SER A 265 2.24 5.50 25.41
C SER A 265 3.57 4.74 25.39
N LEU A 266 4.31 4.77 24.30
CA LEU A 266 5.64 4.16 24.21
C LEU A 266 6.76 5.06 24.80
N ARG A 267 6.46 6.32 25.10
CA ARG A 267 7.40 7.29 25.67
C ARG A 267 7.31 7.40 27.20
N ASP A 268 6.19 6.92 27.77
CA ASP A 268 5.94 6.87 29.22
C ASP A 268 6.62 5.62 29.84
#